data_5d2e8632a28e76a90c262c60777934af
#
_entry.id   5d2e8632a28e76a90c262c60777934af
#
_cell.length_a   1.000
_cell.length_b   1.000
_cell.length_c   1.000
_cell.angle_alpha   90.00
_cell.angle_beta   90.00
_cell.angle_gamma   90.00
#
_symmetry.space_group_name_H-M   'P 1'
#
loop_
_entity.id
_entity.type
_entity.pdbx_description
1 polymer ?
#
loop_
_entity_poly.entity_id
_entity_poly.type
_entity_poly.pdbx_seq_one_letter_code
_entity_poly.pdbx_strand_id
1 'polypeptide(L)'
;MKNTLFIFGLFFLLGACCHKTHQTDLKIMSFNVRYDTPRDSMNNWQYRKEEAGKMLNYYAPDIVGMQEVLHNQLEDMKSRLPQYTAIGVGREDGKEGGEYNPLFFKTGRFEVLKSGNFSLSETPEKVGIKGWDAVCKRIATWAIFKDKESGVEFMALNTHLDHKGEVARQENGRLLVKQ
;
A
#
# COMPACT_ATOMS: atom_id res chain seq x y z
N MET A 1 -24.25 -20.09 -77.07
CA MET A 1 -24.15 -18.96 -76.13
C MET A 1 -23.86 -19.54 -74.75
N LYS A 2 -22.60 -19.38 -74.26
CA LYS A 2 -22.17 -19.91 -72.95
C LYS A 2 -22.14 -18.76 -71.97
N ASN A 3 -22.99 -18.74 -70.96
CA ASN A 3 -23.00 -17.77 -69.92
C ASN A 3 -21.97 -18.17 -68.83
N THR A 4 -20.93 -17.37 -68.67
CA THR A 4 -19.94 -17.55 -67.61
C THR A 4 -20.35 -16.67 -66.42
N LEU A 5 -20.71 -17.29 -65.30
CA LEU A 5 -21.08 -16.65 -64.06
C LEU A 5 -19.80 -16.40 -63.25
N PHE A 6 -19.43 -15.13 -63.07
CA PHE A 6 -18.34 -14.70 -62.18
C PHE A 6 -18.88 -14.55 -60.75
N ILE A 7 -18.44 -15.42 -59.84
CA ILE A 7 -18.70 -15.32 -58.39
C ILE A 7 -17.57 -14.50 -57.77
N PHE A 8 -17.88 -13.27 -57.38
CA PHE A 8 -16.97 -12.43 -56.56
C PHE A 8 -17.04 -12.88 -55.10
N GLY A 9 -16.01 -13.58 -54.66
CA GLY A 9 -15.85 -13.96 -53.24
C GLY A 9 -15.37 -12.78 -52.44
N LEU A 10 -16.23 -12.25 -51.58
CA LEU A 10 -15.87 -11.19 -50.60
C LEU A 10 -15.14 -11.85 -49.38
N PHE A 11 -13.82 -11.72 -49.35
CA PHE A 11 -13.01 -12.14 -48.18
C PHE A 11 -13.15 -11.08 -47.05
N PHE A 12 -13.95 -11.38 -46.05
CA PHE A 12 -13.95 -10.66 -44.78
C PHE A 12 -12.69 -11.03 -43.97
N LEU A 13 -11.69 -10.16 -43.97
CA LEU A 13 -10.56 -10.23 -43.06
C LEU A 13 -11.06 -9.82 -41.65
N LEU A 14 -11.42 -10.80 -40.84
CA LEU A 14 -11.61 -10.63 -39.41
C LEU A 14 -10.23 -10.38 -38.79
N GLY A 15 -9.87 -9.11 -38.65
CA GLY A 15 -8.73 -8.69 -37.84
C GLY A 15 -8.99 -9.07 -36.38
N ALA A 16 -8.45 -10.22 -35.94
CA ALA A 16 -8.40 -10.55 -34.53
C ALA A 16 -7.48 -9.53 -33.84
N CYS A 17 -8.05 -8.52 -33.18
CA CYS A 17 -7.34 -7.69 -32.23
C CYS A 17 -6.85 -8.59 -31.09
N CYS A 18 -5.63 -9.11 -31.22
CA CYS A 18 -4.94 -9.76 -30.12
C CYS A 18 -4.61 -8.69 -29.08
N HIS A 19 -5.50 -8.51 -28.11
CA HIS A 19 -5.19 -7.74 -26.90
C HIS A 19 -4.07 -8.50 -26.18
N LYS A 20 -2.81 -8.10 -26.39
CA LYS A 20 -1.71 -8.51 -25.51
C LYS A 20 -2.04 -7.96 -24.12
N THR A 21 -2.54 -8.81 -23.24
CA THR A 21 -2.55 -8.51 -21.81
C THR A 21 -1.08 -8.35 -21.39
N HIS A 22 -0.65 -7.11 -21.20
CA HIS A 22 0.63 -6.82 -20.57
C HIS A 22 0.51 -7.29 -19.12
N GLN A 23 1.04 -8.47 -18.83
CA GLN A 23 1.22 -8.92 -17.47
C GLN A 23 2.36 -8.08 -16.90
N THR A 24 2.04 -7.14 -16.01
CA THR A 24 3.05 -6.36 -15.28
C THR A 24 3.16 -6.93 -13.87
N ASP A 25 4.37 -7.33 -13.49
CA ASP A 25 4.63 -7.79 -12.12
C ASP A 25 4.52 -6.61 -11.14
N LEU A 26 3.90 -6.86 -10.00
CA LEU A 26 3.78 -5.92 -8.91
C LEU A 26 4.67 -6.34 -7.74
N LYS A 27 5.70 -5.57 -7.43
CA LYS A 27 6.61 -5.80 -6.31
C LYS A 27 6.10 -5.09 -5.07
N ILE A 28 5.62 -5.85 -4.10
CA ILE A 28 5.12 -5.34 -2.82
C ILE A 28 6.09 -5.72 -1.70
N MET A 29 6.34 -4.79 -0.78
CA MET A 29 7.17 -5.01 0.41
C MET A 29 6.40 -4.65 1.68
N SER A 30 6.55 -5.47 2.72
CA SER A 30 6.16 -5.12 4.10
C SER A 30 7.44 -4.87 4.89
N PHE A 31 7.52 -3.73 5.58
CA PHE A 31 8.72 -3.30 6.28
C PHE A 31 8.40 -2.64 7.61
N ASN A 32 8.60 -3.36 8.72
CA ASN A 32 8.60 -2.75 10.04
C ASN A 32 9.93 -2.01 10.23
N VAL A 33 9.86 -0.67 10.32
CA VAL A 33 11.06 0.16 10.44
C VAL A 33 11.63 0.21 11.86
N ARG A 34 10.93 -0.33 12.84
CA ARG A 34 11.17 -0.13 14.26
C ARG A 34 11.11 1.36 14.64
N TYR A 35 10.17 1.74 15.49
CA TYR A 35 9.99 3.15 15.89
C TYR A 35 11.25 3.74 16.53
N ASP A 36 11.41 5.03 16.38
CA ASP A 36 12.53 5.76 16.93
C ASP A 36 12.44 5.83 18.45
N THR A 37 13.41 5.25 19.14
CA THR A 37 13.49 5.26 20.61
C THR A 37 14.94 5.32 21.09
N PRO A 38 15.26 6.17 22.06
CA PRO A 38 16.60 6.23 22.66
C PRO A 38 17.06 4.91 23.28
N ARG A 39 16.12 3.99 23.61
CA ARG A 39 16.42 2.69 24.19
C ARG A 39 17.18 1.76 23.23
N ASP A 40 17.11 2.03 21.93
CA ASP A 40 17.77 1.21 20.91
C ASP A 40 19.28 1.54 20.79
N SER A 41 19.78 2.53 21.56
CA SER A 41 21.22 2.87 21.65
C SER A 41 21.86 2.99 20.25
N MET A 42 22.85 2.13 19.93
CA MET A 42 23.56 2.10 18.63
C MET A 42 22.66 1.66 17.46
N ASN A 43 21.50 1.09 17.74
CA ASN A 43 20.49 0.73 16.74
C ASN A 43 19.36 1.76 16.64
N ASN A 44 19.53 2.96 17.23
CA ASN A 44 18.58 4.04 17.13
C ASN A 44 18.36 4.45 15.67
N TRP A 45 17.19 5.02 15.38
CA TRP A 45 16.77 5.40 14.03
C TRP A 45 17.79 6.29 13.30
N GLN A 46 18.39 7.24 13.97
CA GLN A 46 19.39 8.14 13.39
C GLN A 46 20.55 7.42 12.72
N TYR A 47 20.91 6.21 13.18
CA TYR A 47 22.00 5.38 12.61
C TYR A 47 21.51 4.41 11.53
N ARG A 48 20.19 4.16 11.44
CA ARG A 48 19.61 3.18 10.52
C ARG A 48 18.94 3.79 9.30
N LYS A 49 18.52 5.07 9.37
CA LYS A 49 17.72 5.73 8.34
C LYS A 49 18.35 5.76 6.97
N GLU A 50 19.68 5.92 6.90
CA GLU A 50 20.39 5.91 5.63
C GLU A 50 20.37 4.52 4.97
N GLU A 51 20.61 3.48 5.76
CA GLU A 51 20.60 2.11 5.26
C GLU A 51 19.18 1.64 4.89
N ALA A 52 18.17 2.08 5.65
CA ALA A 52 16.78 1.83 5.31
C ALA A 52 16.41 2.45 3.94
N GLY A 53 16.81 3.71 3.71
CA GLY A 53 16.61 4.37 2.43
C GLY A 53 17.36 3.68 1.28
N LYS A 54 18.64 3.33 1.47
CA LYS A 54 19.44 2.59 0.49
C LYS A 54 18.83 1.23 0.14
N MET A 55 18.38 0.48 1.15
CA MET A 55 17.72 -0.81 0.96
C MET A 55 16.46 -0.68 0.10
N LEU A 56 15.60 0.28 0.40
CA LEU A 56 14.37 0.51 -0.37
C LEU A 56 14.66 0.99 -1.80
N ASN A 57 15.69 1.83 -2.00
CA ASN A 57 16.11 2.22 -3.34
C ASN A 57 16.71 1.03 -4.12
N TYR A 58 17.45 0.14 -3.46
CA TYR A 58 18.03 -1.05 -4.09
C TYR A 58 16.96 -2.05 -4.53
N TYR A 59 16.04 -2.42 -3.63
CA TYR A 59 14.97 -3.35 -3.97
C TYR A 59 13.89 -2.73 -4.85
N ALA A 60 13.75 -1.40 -4.81
CA ALA A 60 12.81 -0.60 -5.60
C ALA A 60 11.40 -1.22 -5.70
N PRO A 61 10.76 -1.57 -4.56
CA PRO A 61 9.41 -2.10 -4.58
C PRO A 61 8.43 -1.08 -5.16
N ASP A 62 7.34 -1.55 -5.75
CA ASP A 62 6.33 -0.68 -6.32
C ASP A 62 5.46 -0.06 -5.24
N ILE A 63 5.15 -0.85 -4.21
CA ILE A 63 4.41 -0.42 -3.01
C ILE A 63 5.11 -0.97 -1.77
N VAL A 64 5.23 -0.14 -0.73
CA VAL A 64 5.76 -0.53 0.59
C VAL A 64 4.74 -0.19 1.66
N GLY A 65 4.28 -1.19 2.40
CA GLY A 65 3.59 -1.00 3.67
C GLY A 65 4.61 -0.96 4.81
N MET A 66 4.77 0.19 5.46
CA MET A 66 5.67 0.30 6.61
C MET A 66 4.90 0.25 7.92
N GLN A 67 5.54 -0.19 9.01
CA GLN A 67 4.97 -0.25 10.35
C GLN A 67 5.92 0.38 11.36
N GLU A 68 5.37 0.81 12.51
CA GLU A 68 6.09 1.50 13.59
C GLU A 68 6.72 2.84 13.18
N VAL A 69 6.17 3.51 12.19
CA VAL A 69 6.73 4.77 11.67
C VAL A 69 6.27 5.94 12.53
N LEU A 70 7.16 6.64 13.21
CA LEU A 70 6.87 7.93 13.82
C LEU A 70 6.95 9.06 12.78
N HIS A 71 6.38 10.23 13.10
CA HIS A 71 6.34 11.36 12.17
C HIS A 71 7.72 11.76 11.63
N ASN A 72 8.73 11.87 12.50
CA ASN A 72 10.10 12.16 12.09
C ASN A 72 10.69 11.10 11.16
N GLN A 73 10.37 9.81 11.38
CA GLN A 73 10.80 8.72 10.50
C GLN A 73 10.08 8.76 9.14
N LEU A 74 8.80 9.15 9.13
CA LEU A 74 8.05 9.36 7.89
C LEU A 74 8.70 10.44 7.02
N GLU A 75 9.04 11.58 7.60
CA GLU A 75 9.68 12.69 6.88
C GLU A 75 11.12 12.32 6.42
N ASP A 76 11.87 11.62 7.26
CA ASP A 76 13.18 11.07 6.89
C ASP A 76 13.09 10.13 5.68
N MET A 77 12.08 9.26 5.62
CA MET A 77 11.88 8.34 4.49
C MET A 77 11.38 9.04 3.24
N LYS A 78 10.48 10.01 3.35
CA LYS A 78 10.06 10.85 2.22
C LYS A 78 11.23 11.55 1.56
N SER A 79 12.15 12.10 2.35
CA SER A 79 13.34 12.79 1.84
C SER A 79 14.31 11.87 1.10
N ARG A 80 14.38 10.59 1.48
CA ARG A 80 15.27 9.56 0.90
C ARG A 80 14.67 8.80 -0.26
N LEU A 81 13.35 8.91 -0.43
CA LEU A 81 12.56 8.20 -1.44
C LEU A 81 11.74 9.20 -2.28
N PRO A 82 12.39 10.16 -2.98
CA PRO A 82 11.68 11.24 -3.69
C PRO A 82 10.79 10.72 -4.84
N GLN A 83 11.03 9.49 -5.32
CA GLN A 83 10.20 8.85 -6.35
C GLN A 83 8.93 8.19 -5.79
N TYR A 84 8.75 8.18 -4.46
CA TYR A 84 7.56 7.65 -3.81
C TYR A 84 6.70 8.77 -3.23
N THR A 85 5.40 8.55 -3.26
CA THR A 85 4.42 9.28 -2.45
C THR A 85 4.03 8.41 -1.27
N ALA A 86 3.81 9.03 -0.09
CA ALA A 86 3.36 8.35 1.11
C ALA A 86 1.95 8.81 1.49
N ILE A 87 1.11 7.86 1.91
CA ILE A 87 -0.21 8.12 2.51
C ILE A 87 -0.30 7.41 3.85
N GLY A 88 -1.04 7.98 4.78
CA GLY A 88 -1.23 7.48 6.14
C GLY A 88 -1.26 8.61 7.15
N VAL A 89 -1.76 8.30 8.35
CA VAL A 89 -1.86 9.22 9.49
C VAL A 89 -1.39 8.53 10.76
N GLY A 90 -1.05 9.33 11.79
CA GLY A 90 -0.70 8.83 13.11
C GLY A 90 -1.91 8.23 13.85
N ARG A 91 -1.71 7.12 14.51
CA ARG A 91 -2.78 6.33 15.16
C ARG A 91 -3.38 6.97 16.41
N GLU A 92 -2.73 8.01 16.98
CA GLU A 92 -3.19 8.63 18.22
C GLU A 92 -4.25 9.70 17.98
N ASP A 93 -4.12 10.49 16.92
CA ASP A 93 -4.94 11.67 16.65
C ASP A 93 -5.47 11.77 15.21
N GLY A 94 -5.12 10.80 14.37
CA GLY A 94 -5.46 10.83 12.93
C GLY A 94 -4.73 11.90 12.13
N LYS A 95 -3.62 12.41 12.66
CA LYS A 95 -2.76 13.44 12.05
C LYS A 95 -1.30 12.99 12.16
N GLU A 96 -0.56 13.52 13.14
CA GLU A 96 0.87 13.29 13.31
C GLU A 96 1.22 12.50 14.58
N GLY A 97 0.26 12.27 15.46
CA GLY A 97 0.46 11.63 16.76
C GLY A 97 0.59 10.12 16.68
N GLY A 98 1.65 9.59 17.29
CA GLY A 98 1.91 8.17 17.42
C GLY A 98 2.47 7.50 16.16
N GLU A 99 2.40 6.17 16.15
CA GLU A 99 2.89 5.38 15.02
C GLU A 99 1.92 5.41 13.85
N TYR A 100 2.48 5.54 12.64
CA TYR A 100 1.79 5.37 11.37
C TYR A 100 1.94 3.94 10.86
N ASN A 101 1.03 3.55 9.99
CA ASN A 101 1.18 2.41 9.08
C ASN A 101 1.08 2.92 7.63
N PRO A 102 2.04 3.69 7.13
CA PRO A 102 1.93 4.34 5.84
C PRO A 102 2.05 3.35 4.68
N LEU A 103 1.44 3.71 3.54
CA LEU A 103 1.72 3.12 2.24
C LEU A 103 2.59 4.09 1.45
N PHE A 104 3.80 3.66 1.08
CA PHE A 104 4.65 4.31 0.09
C PHE A 104 4.45 3.64 -1.25
N PHE A 105 4.29 4.41 -2.31
CA PHE A 105 4.10 3.88 -3.67
C PHE A 105 4.82 4.74 -4.70
N LYS A 106 5.29 4.12 -5.78
CA LYS A 106 5.93 4.84 -6.90
C LYS A 106 4.98 5.82 -7.55
N THR A 107 5.24 7.10 -7.40
CA THR A 107 4.39 8.20 -7.91
C THR A 107 4.22 8.16 -9.44
N GLY A 108 5.28 7.77 -10.14
CA GLY A 108 5.26 7.66 -11.62
C GLY A 108 4.36 6.54 -12.13
N ARG A 109 4.24 5.43 -11.39
CA ARG A 109 3.47 4.24 -11.81
C ARG A 109 2.01 4.26 -11.38
N PHE A 110 1.71 4.76 -10.18
CA PHE A 110 0.35 4.66 -9.63
C PHE A 110 -0.36 6.00 -9.53
N GLU A 111 -1.67 5.95 -9.73
CA GLU A 111 -2.63 6.98 -9.40
C GLU A 111 -3.46 6.50 -8.21
N VAL A 112 -3.65 7.34 -7.20
CA VAL A 112 -4.53 7.06 -6.07
C VAL A 112 -5.93 7.52 -6.42
N LEU A 113 -6.86 6.59 -6.59
CA LEU A 113 -8.27 6.90 -6.87
C LEU A 113 -9.03 7.23 -5.58
N LYS A 114 -8.72 6.51 -4.50
CA LYS A 114 -9.30 6.71 -3.18
C LYS A 114 -8.35 6.21 -2.10
N SER A 115 -8.33 6.87 -0.96
CA SER A 115 -7.56 6.41 0.19
C SER A 115 -8.24 6.79 1.50
N GLY A 116 -7.83 6.15 2.58
CA GLY A 116 -8.34 6.43 3.91
C GLY A 116 -7.62 5.67 4.99
N ASN A 117 -8.06 5.95 6.22
CA ASN A 117 -7.57 5.28 7.42
C ASN A 117 -8.78 4.93 8.30
N PHE A 118 -8.66 3.86 9.06
CA PHE A 118 -9.65 3.51 10.07
C PHE A 118 -9.00 2.83 11.26
N SER A 119 -9.58 3.00 12.45
CA SER A 119 -9.12 2.33 13.65
C SER A 119 -9.49 0.86 13.63
N LEU A 120 -8.60 0.02 14.11
CA LEU A 120 -8.88 -1.41 14.32
C LEU A 120 -9.57 -1.59 15.68
N SER A 121 -10.87 -1.35 15.68
CA SER A 121 -11.73 -1.37 16.87
C SER A 121 -13.19 -1.63 16.50
N GLU A 122 -14.04 -1.76 17.50
CA GLU A 122 -15.51 -1.89 17.36
C GLU A 122 -16.16 -0.66 16.74
N THR A 123 -15.45 0.49 16.73
CA THR A 123 -15.89 1.75 16.13
C THR A 123 -14.79 2.29 15.20
N PRO A 124 -14.65 1.72 13.99
CA PRO A 124 -13.52 2.00 13.09
C PRO A 124 -13.39 3.48 12.68
N GLU A 125 -14.50 4.21 12.69
CA GLU A 125 -14.56 5.64 12.35
C GLU A 125 -13.98 6.55 13.44
N LYS A 126 -13.81 6.04 14.67
CA LYS A 126 -13.25 6.82 15.78
C LYS A 126 -11.73 6.68 15.82
N VAL A 127 -11.06 7.81 15.81
CA VAL A 127 -9.60 7.87 15.86
C VAL A 127 -9.10 7.74 17.30
N GLY A 128 -7.93 7.13 17.46
CA GLY A 128 -7.20 7.15 18.73
C GLY A 128 -7.76 6.26 19.81
N ILE A 129 -8.48 5.21 19.46
CA ILE A 129 -9.05 4.25 20.40
C ILE A 129 -8.39 2.87 20.29
N LYS A 130 -8.51 2.08 21.34
CA LYS A 130 -8.15 0.65 21.32
C LYS A 130 -9.40 -0.16 21.02
N GLY A 131 -9.24 -1.25 20.25
CA GLY A 131 -10.32 -2.19 20.02
C GLY A 131 -10.13 -3.46 20.86
N TRP A 132 -11.23 -4.02 21.32
CA TRP A 132 -11.28 -5.28 22.04
C TRP A 132 -10.26 -5.37 23.20
N ASP A 133 -9.43 -6.42 23.23
CA ASP A 133 -8.37 -6.63 24.21
C ASP A 133 -7.01 -6.07 23.78
N ALA A 134 -6.94 -5.21 22.75
CA ALA A 134 -5.70 -4.63 22.26
C ALA A 134 -4.98 -3.82 23.35
N VAL A 135 -3.67 -4.01 23.49
CA VAL A 135 -2.84 -3.20 24.42
C VAL A 135 -2.40 -1.88 23.79
N CYS A 136 -2.40 -1.79 22.47
CA CYS A 136 -2.09 -0.57 21.72
C CYS A 136 -3.25 -0.17 20.82
N LYS A 137 -3.36 1.14 20.54
CA LYS A 137 -4.19 1.63 19.46
C LYS A 137 -3.65 1.09 18.14
N ARG A 138 -4.53 0.66 17.25
CA ARG A 138 -4.14 0.11 15.94
C ARG A 138 -4.95 0.80 14.84
N ILE A 139 -4.29 1.04 13.73
CA ILE A 139 -4.86 1.73 12.56
C ILE A 139 -4.53 0.95 11.30
N ALA A 140 -5.43 0.98 10.33
CA ALA A 140 -5.16 0.55 8.96
C ALA A 140 -5.14 1.75 8.03
N THR A 141 -4.20 1.75 7.09
CA THR A 141 -4.14 2.69 5.96
C THR A 141 -4.43 1.92 4.69
N TRP A 142 -5.31 2.42 3.85
CA TRP A 142 -5.67 1.78 2.59
C TRP A 142 -5.74 2.77 1.44
N ALA A 143 -5.55 2.26 0.22
CA ALA A 143 -5.78 3.01 -1.00
C ALA A 143 -6.26 2.10 -2.13
N ILE A 144 -7.10 2.65 -3.00
CA ILE A 144 -7.40 2.10 -4.32
C ILE A 144 -6.45 2.77 -5.29
N PHE A 145 -5.63 1.97 -5.93
CA PHE A 145 -4.65 2.38 -6.93
C PHE A 145 -5.12 2.01 -8.32
N LYS A 146 -4.79 2.86 -9.27
CA LYS A 146 -4.78 2.53 -10.70
C LYS A 146 -3.32 2.43 -11.16
N ASP A 147 -2.92 1.27 -11.65
CA ASP A 147 -1.63 1.09 -12.30
C ASP A 147 -1.67 1.72 -13.70
N LYS A 148 -0.88 2.75 -13.93
CA LYS A 148 -0.84 3.49 -15.20
C LYS A 148 -0.25 2.65 -16.34
N GLU A 149 0.53 1.60 -16.03
CA GLU A 149 1.14 0.72 -17.02
C GLU A 149 0.16 -0.32 -17.55
N SER A 150 -0.61 -0.95 -16.65
CA SER A 150 -1.56 -2.02 -17.01
C SER A 150 -3.01 -1.53 -17.11
N GLY A 151 -3.34 -0.38 -16.51
CA GLY A 151 -4.70 0.11 -16.36
C GLY A 151 -5.52 -0.60 -15.28
N VAL A 152 -4.93 -1.59 -14.59
CA VAL A 152 -5.61 -2.38 -13.55
C VAL A 152 -5.81 -1.53 -12.30
N GLU A 153 -7.01 -1.63 -11.73
CA GLU A 153 -7.34 -1.05 -10.42
C GLU A 153 -7.28 -2.14 -9.34
N PHE A 154 -6.67 -1.82 -8.21
CA PHE A 154 -6.57 -2.72 -7.07
C PHE A 154 -6.50 -1.96 -5.76
N MET A 155 -6.82 -2.62 -4.66
CA MET A 155 -6.69 -2.06 -3.32
C MET A 155 -5.44 -2.62 -2.64
N ALA A 156 -4.67 -1.73 -1.99
CA ALA A 156 -3.66 -2.10 -1.03
C ALA A 156 -4.03 -1.58 0.36
N LEU A 157 -3.74 -2.39 1.37
CA LEU A 157 -3.98 -2.06 2.76
C LEU A 157 -2.75 -2.44 3.58
N ASN A 158 -2.38 -1.56 4.51
CA ASN A 158 -1.28 -1.77 5.45
C ASN A 158 -1.74 -1.56 6.88
N THR A 159 -1.33 -2.45 7.76
CA THR A 159 -1.59 -2.36 9.19
C THR A 159 -0.51 -3.05 10.02
N HIS A 160 -0.53 -2.79 11.33
CA HIS A 160 0.28 -3.46 12.33
C HIS A 160 -0.65 -3.98 13.44
N LEU A 161 -0.90 -5.28 13.43
CA LEU A 161 -1.81 -5.92 14.37
C LEU A 161 -1.28 -5.87 15.81
N ASP A 162 -2.17 -6.01 16.80
CA ASP A 162 -1.76 -6.01 18.20
C ASP A 162 -0.92 -7.25 18.55
N HIS A 163 0.15 -7.04 19.29
CA HIS A 163 1.10 -8.11 19.63
C HIS A 163 0.65 -8.99 20.80
N LYS A 164 -0.36 -8.56 21.58
CA LYS A 164 -0.88 -9.30 22.74
C LYS A 164 -2.34 -9.68 22.58
N GLY A 165 -3.21 -8.73 22.22
CA GLY A 165 -4.65 -8.94 22.12
C GLY A 165 -5.00 -10.02 21.10
N GLU A 166 -5.40 -11.21 21.57
CA GLU A 166 -5.76 -12.32 20.68
C GLU A 166 -7.12 -12.07 20.02
N VAL A 167 -8.10 -11.65 20.81
CA VAL A 167 -9.44 -11.29 20.30
C VAL A 167 -9.30 -10.13 19.32
N ALA A 168 -8.51 -9.10 19.65
CA ALA A 168 -8.27 -7.97 18.76
C ALA A 168 -7.69 -8.42 17.42
N ARG A 169 -6.72 -9.36 17.37
CA ARG A 169 -6.18 -9.85 16.10
C ARG A 169 -7.21 -10.60 15.26
N GLN A 170 -8.05 -11.42 15.88
CA GLN A 170 -9.10 -12.16 15.19
C GLN A 170 -10.18 -11.22 14.62
N GLU A 171 -10.68 -10.30 15.44
CA GLU A 171 -11.69 -9.34 15.04
C GLU A 171 -11.14 -8.32 14.02
N ASN A 172 -9.89 -7.91 14.18
CA ASN A 172 -9.22 -7.08 13.17
C ASN A 172 -9.18 -7.78 11.80
N GLY A 173 -8.88 -9.09 11.75
CA GLY A 173 -8.94 -9.86 10.51
C GLY A 173 -10.32 -9.82 9.86
N ARG A 174 -11.39 -10.01 10.66
CA ARG A 174 -12.78 -9.91 10.19
C ARG A 174 -13.13 -8.50 9.70
N LEU A 175 -12.70 -7.48 10.45
CA LEU A 175 -12.92 -6.08 10.08
C LEU A 175 -12.24 -5.72 8.76
N LEU A 176 -10.98 -6.12 8.57
CA LEU A 176 -10.20 -5.87 7.36
C LEU A 176 -10.85 -6.46 6.09
N VAL A 177 -11.48 -7.63 6.21
CA VAL A 177 -12.19 -8.28 5.09
C VAL A 177 -13.53 -7.60 4.80
N LYS A 178 -14.15 -6.97 5.80
CA LYS A 178 -15.46 -6.33 5.67
C LYS A 178 -15.39 -4.92 5.06
N GLN A 179 -14.27 -4.22 5.23
CA GLN A 179 -14.06 -2.85 4.73
C GLN A 179 -13.73 -2.84 3.24
#